data_19744f868665b6697bbb4d76bda37843
#
_entry.id   19744f868665b6697bbb4d76bda37843
#
_cell.length_a   1.000
_cell.length_b   1.000
_cell.length_c   1.000
_cell.angle_alpha   90.00
_cell.angle_beta   90.00
_cell.angle_gamma   90.00
#
_symmetry.space_group_name_H-M   'P 1'
#
loop_
_entity.id
_entity.type
_entity.pdbx_description
1 polymer ?
#
loop_
_entity_poly.entity_id
_entity_poly.type
_entity_poly.pdbx_seq_one_letter_code
_entity_poly.pdbx_strand_id
1 'polypeptide(L)'
;MRLRRLVLPALLLLIIIAAAFWYFWPHSSNPNALWNIISKKCVPNQRSTGKPDPCAQVDEQHGFVVLKDLNGPLQYLLMPSARITGMESPALLEPETPNFFNQAWNARHFLADKYGKPIDDSNISLAINSQYGRSQNQLHIHISCLLPQVKTTLAREGAQMGYNWQELPEKLLGHTYLARKVTPAELNEKGAFRILAQGVPDADKKMGHFGMAMVSLPGGDFLLLASERDLLKLNNASTEEIQDHSCAVLDPVPR
;
A
#
# COMPACT_ATOMS: atom_id res chain seq x y z
N MET A 1 55.16 7.50 22.88
CA MET A 1 54.88 6.83 21.56
C MET A 1 53.63 5.93 21.52
N ARG A 2 53.14 5.37 22.63
CA ARG A 2 51.96 4.46 22.63
C ARG A 2 50.60 5.16 22.42
N LEU A 3 50.43 6.41 22.87
CA LEU A 3 49.20 7.15 22.76
C LEU A 3 48.82 7.46 21.29
N ARG A 4 49.79 7.82 20.43
CA ARG A 4 49.58 8.07 18.99
C ARG A 4 49.12 6.87 18.19
N ARG A 5 49.46 5.64 18.67
CA ARG A 5 49.03 4.40 17.97
C ARG A 5 47.57 4.02 18.19
N LEU A 6 46.92 4.58 19.23
CA LEU A 6 45.50 4.34 19.53
C LEU A 6 44.61 5.45 19.01
N VAL A 7 45.13 6.66 18.86
CA VAL A 7 44.34 7.83 18.39
C VAL A 7 43.96 7.68 16.91
N LEU A 8 44.88 7.20 16.08
CA LEU A 8 44.62 7.08 14.63
C LEU A 8 43.49 6.10 14.27
N PRO A 9 43.45 4.85 14.83
CA PRO A 9 42.36 3.93 14.58
C PRO A 9 41.01 4.40 15.19
N ALA A 10 41.05 5.09 16.34
CA ALA A 10 39.84 5.68 16.93
C ALA A 10 39.25 6.80 16.06
N LEU A 11 40.10 7.65 15.46
CA LEU A 11 39.67 8.68 14.54
C LEU A 11 39.08 8.09 13.25
N LEU A 12 39.71 7.05 12.71
CA LEU A 12 39.22 6.32 11.55
C LEU A 12 37.87 5.68 11.81
N LEU A 13 37.67 5.06 12.97
CA LEU A 13 36.39 4.49 13.37
C LEU A 13 35.30 5.55 13.48
N LEU A 14 35.60 6.72 14.07
CA LEU A 14 34.67 7.83 14.16
C LEU A 14 34.27 8.38 12.78
N ILE A 15 35.23 8.46 11.85
CA ILE A 15 34.95 8.90 10.48
C ILE A 15 34.07 7.88 9.76
N ILE A 16 34.32 6.57 9.94
CA ILE A 16 33.49 5.52 9.36
C ILE A 16 32.07 5.55 9.94
N ILE A 17 31.93 5.72 11.24
CA ILE A 17 30.62 5.85 11.91
C ILE A 17 29.89 7.12 11.42
N ALA A 18 30.58 8.24 11.32
CA ALA A 18 30.01 9.48 10.80
C ALA A 18 29.59 9.37 9.34
N ALA A 19 30.42 8.75 8.50
CA ALA A 19 30.10 8.50 7.08
C ALA A 19 28.94 7.51 6.93
N ALA A 20 28.91 6.44 7.71
CA ALA A 20 27.79 5.51 7.75
C ALA A 20 26.51 6.20 8.25
N PHE A 21 26.60 7.00 9.32
CA PHE A 21 25.49 7.79 9.81
C PHE A 21 24.97 8.77 8.75
N TRP A 22 25.85 9.45 8.02
CA TRP A 22 25.48 10.37 6.94
C TRP A 22 24.90 9.66 5.73
N TYR A 23 25.42 8.48 5.38
CA TYR A 23 24.94 7.63 4.27
C TYR A 23 23.59 6.97 4.59
N PHE A 24 23.41 6.51 5.84
CA PHE A 24 22.18 5.88 6.32
C PHE A 24 21.21 6.87 6.97
N TRP A 25 21.59 8.16 7.11
CA TRP A 25 20.65 9.18 7.58
C TRP A 25 19.55 9.29 6.52
N PRO A 26 18.31 8.89 6.85
CA PRO A 26 17.24 9.02 5.88
C PRO A 26 17.14 10.50 5.51
N HIS A 27 17.26 10.81 4.23
CA HIS A 27 16.79 12.08 3.71
C HIS A 27 15.31 12.11 4.09
N SER A 28 14.96 12.86 5.13
CA SER A 28 13.61 12.86 5.68
C SER A 28 12.67 13.36 4.60
N SER A 29 12.07 12.43 3.87
CA SER A 29 10.98 12.76 2.97
C SER A 29 9.90 13.41 3.82
N ASN A 30 9.34 14.53 3.35
CA ASN A 30 8.28 15.20 4.09
C ASN A 30 7.10 14.21 4.27
N PRO A 31 6.80 13.76 5.51
CA PRO A 31 5.78 12.74 5.73
C PRO A 31 4.36 13.24 5.43
N ASN A 32 4.20 14.53 5.19
CA ASN A 32 2.94 15.16 4.81
C ASN A 32 2.90 15.55 3.32
N ALA A 33 3.81 15.04 2.48
CA ALA A 33 3.86 15.42 1.07
C ALA A 33 2.56 15.08 0.34
N LEU A 34 2.01 13.89 0.53
CA LEU A 34 0.74 13.49 -0.08
C LEU A 34 -0.43 14.36 0.40
N TRP A 35 -0.52 14.61 1.71
CA TRP A 35 -1.54 15.53 2.23
C TRP A 35 -1.42 16.94 1.64
N ASN A 36 -0.20 17.47 1.51
CA ASN A 36 0.01 18.78 0.91
C ASN A 36 -0.43 18.83 -0.56
N ILE A 37 -0.22 17.74 -1.32
CA ILE A 37 -0.68 17.65 -2.70
C ILE A 37 -2.21 17.69 -2.75
N ILE A 38 -2.89 16.88 -1.94
CA ILE A 38 -4.34 16.83 -1.88
C ILE A 38 -4.92 18.18 -1.50
N SER A 39 -4.51 18.71 -0.33
CA SER A 39 -5.15 19.87 0.30
C SER A 39 -4.78 21.21 -0.31
N LYS A 40 -3.59 21.32 -0.94
CA LYS A 40 -3.10 22.58 -1.49
C LYS A 40 -3.14 22.66 -3.02
N LYS A 41 -3.34 21.51 -3.69
CA LYS A 41 -3.35 21.45 -5.16
C LYS A 41 -4.60 20.76 -5.68
N CYS A 42 -4.73 19.44 -5.53
CA CYS A 42 -5.77 18.66 -6.21
C CYS A 42 -7.19 19.18 -5.93
N VAL A 43 -7.58 19.27 -4.65
CA VAL A 43 -8.93 19.72 -4.27
C VAL A 43 -9.15 21.20 -4.61
N PRO A 44 -8.24 22.15 -4.29
CA PRO A 44 -8.42 23.54 -4.71
C PRO A 44 -8.48 23.73 -6.23
N ASN A 45 -7.65 23.02 -6.99
CA ASN A 45 -7.65 23.10 -8.45
C ASN A 45 -8.96 22.56 -9.04
N GLN A 46 -9.45 21.42 -8.55
CA GLN A 46 -10.74 20.87 -8.94
C GLN A 46 -11.87 21.89 -8.73
N ARG A 47 -11.91 22.53 -7.55
CA ARG A 47 -12.94 23.51 -7.20
C ARG A 47 -12.87 24.79 -8.02
N SER A 48 -11.66 25.27 -8.32
CA SER A 48 -11.49 26.57 -9.00
C SER A 48 -11.51 26.47 -10.52
N THR A 49 -11.03 25.36 -11.09
CA THR A 49 -10.83 25.21 -12.54
C THR A 49 -11.56 24.03 -13.17
N GLY A 50 -12.14 23.14 -12.36
CA GLY A 50 -12.70 21.88 -12.82
C GLY A 50 -11.62 20.84 -13.23
N LYS A 51 -10.33 21.15 -13.02
CA LYS A 51 -9.20 20.26 -13.35
C LYS A 51 -8.44 19.91 -12.06
N PRO A 52 -8.29 18.62 -11.72
CA PRO A 52 -7.72 18.23 -10.44
C PRO A 52 -6.18 18.22 -10.37
N ASP A 53 -5.47 18.80 -11.34
CA ASP A 53 -4.01 18.72 -11.40
C ASP A 53 -3.31 18.99 -10.04
N PRO A 54 -2.32 18.18 -9.64
CA PRO A 54 -1.71 17.05 -10.36
C PRO A 54 -2.41 15.70 -10.18
N CYS A 55 -3.58 15.64 -9.53
CA CYS A 55 -4.33 14.40 -9.40
C CYS A 55 -4.98 14.02 -10.76
N ALA A 56 -5.14 12.71 -10.97
CA ALA A 56 -5.89 12.18 -12.10
C ALA A 56 -7.41 12.34 -11.89
N GLN A 57 -7.84 12.27 -10.62
CA GLN A 57 -9.24 12.42 -10.23
C GLN A 57 -9.36 13.04 -8.84
N VAL A 58 -10.38 13.85 -8.64
CA VAL A 58 -10.90 14.29 -7.33
C VAL A 58 -12.39 14.01 -7.31
N ASP A 59 -12.83 13.17 -6.40
CA ASP A 59 -14.25 12.88 -6.17
C ASP A 59 -14.62 13.35 -4.76
N GLU A 60 -15.17 14.58 -4.69
CA GLU A 60 -15.56 15.17 -3.41
C GLU A 60 -16.83 14.54 -2.84
N GLN A 61 -17.70 13.99 -3.69
CA GLN A 61 -18.94 13.34 -3.27
C GLN A 61 -18.64 12.03 -2.51
N HIS A 62 -17.67 11.27 -3.01
CA HIS A 62 -17.27 9.99 -2.41
C HIS A 62 -16.00 10.10 -1.55
N GLY A 63 -15.45 11.31 -1.40
CA GLY A 63 -14.41 11.63 -0.44
C GLY A 63 -13.03 11.09 -0.76
N PHE A 64 -12.63 10.99 -2.04
CA PHE A 64 -11.31 10.48 -2.42
C PHE A 64 -10.65 11.27 -3.58
N VAL A 65 -9.37 11.03 -3.72
CA VAL A 65 -8.56 11.49 -4.86
C VAL A 65 -7.72 10.34 -5.40
N VAL A 66 -7.40 10.40 -6.71
CA VAL A 66 -6.48 9.47 -7.36
C VAL A 66 -5.30 10.25 -7.90
N LEU A 67 -4.09 9.82 -7.54
CA LEU A 67 -2.84 10.47 -7.95
C LEU A 67 -1.94 9.46 -8.66
N LYS A 68 -1.33 9.85 -9.79
CA LYS A 68 -0.25 9.06 -10.38
C LYS A 68 0.97 9.11 -9.45
N ASP A 69 1.40 7.94 -8.97
CA ASP A 69 2.60 7.85 -8.13
C ASP A 69 3.87 8.23 -8.93
N LEU A 70 4.86 8.72 -8.22
CA LEU A 70 6.20 8.96 -8.77
C LEU A 70 6.93 7.66 -9.08
N ASN A 71 6.63 6.60 -8.33
CA ASN A 71 7.24 5.28 -8.50
C ASN A 71 6.57 4.52 -9.64
N GLY A 72 7.41 3.97 -10.53
CA GLY A 72 6.97 3.13 -11.64
C GLY A 72 6.11 3.83 -12.70
N PRO A 73 5.95 3.23 -13.86
CA PRO A 73 5.23 3.84 -14.98
C PRO A 73 3.70 3.82 -14.79
N LEU A 74 3.14 2.82 -14.10
CA LEU A 74 1.69 2.58 -14.06
C LEU A 74 1.06 2.68 -12.66
N GLN A 75 1.84 2.89 -11.59
CA GLN A 75 1.30 2.93 -10.22
C GLN A 75 0.47 4.19 -9.97
N TYR A 76 -0.67 4.01 -9.33
CA TYR A 76 -1.54 5.08 -8.82
C TYR A 76 -1.79 4.92 -7.32
N LEU A 77 -2.12 6.02 -6.67
CA LEU A 77 -2.51 6.07 -5.27
C LEU A 77 -3.96 6.53 -5.17
N LEU A 78 -4.80 5.78 -4.48
CA LEU A 78 -6.08 6.30 -4.02
C LEU A 78 -5.92 6.77 -2.57
N MET A 79 -6.37 7.97 -2.29
CA MET A 79 -6.26 8.61 -0.98
C MET A 79 -7.58 9.26 -0.58
N PRO A 80 -7.96 9.26 0.72
CA PRO A 80 -9.05 10.11 1.20
C PRO A 80 -8.79 11.58 0.90
N SER A 81 -9.82 12.32 0.53
CA SER A 81 -9.77 13.78 0.43
C SER A 81 -9.72 14.46 1.82
N ALA A 82 -10.16 13.75 2.86
CA ALA A 82 -9.97 14.11 4.27
C ALA A 82 -8.60 13.65 4.79
N ARG A 83 -8.12 14.28 5.88
CA ARG A 83 -6.87 13.86 6.51
C ARG A 83 -7.09 12.62 7.37
N ILE A 84 -6.74 11.47 6.84
CA ILE A 84 -6.67 10.18 7.54
C ILE A 84 -5.21 9.72 7.46
N THR A 85 -4.56 9.49 8.61
CA THR A 85 -3.11 9.24 8.65
C THR A 85 -2.72 7.88 8.08
N GLY A 86 -3.47 6.83 8.37
CA GLY A 86 -3.19 5.47 7.91
C GLY A 86 -4.05 4.43 8.61
N MET A 87 -3.59 3.19 8.60
CA MET A 87 -4.29 2.02 9.15
C MET A 87 -4.70 2.17 10.63
N GLU A 88 -3.95 2.95 11.40
CA GLU A 88 -4.23 3.21 12.83
C GLU A 88 -5.39 4.17 13.07
N SER A 89 -5.92 4.83 12.05
CA SER A 89 -6.98 5.81 12.22
C SER A 89 -8.32 5.12 12.58
N PRO A 90 -8.94 5.47 13.72
CA PRO A 90 -10.23 4.91 14.10
C PRO A 90 -11.34 5.25 13.10
N ALA A 91 -11.19 6.34 12.35
CA ALA A 91 -12.15 6.72 11.31
C ALA A 91 -12.38 5.62 10.27
N LEU A 92 -11.41 4.71 10.04
CA LEU A 92 -11.56 3.62 9.07
C LEU A 92 -12.60 2.57 9.49
N LEU A 93 -12.98 2.54 10.75
CA LEU A 93 -13.94 1.59 11.29
C LEU A 93 -15.34 2.19 11.41
N GLU A 94 -15.49 3.51 11.23
CA GLU A 94 -16.79 4.18 11.27
C GLU A 94 -17.66 3.77 10.08
N PRO A 95 -18.99 3.56 10.29
CA PRO A 95 -19.90 3.13 9.22
C PRO A 95 -19.97 4.08 8.03
N GLU A 96 -19.84 5.39 8.28
CA GLU A 96 -19.95 6.46 7.29
C GLU A 96 -18.66 6.65 6.47
N THR A 97 -17.57 6.01 6.89
CA THR A 97 -16.30 6.12 6.15
C THR A 97 -16.42 5.45 4.78
N PRO A 98 -16.05 6.15 3.72
CA PRO A 98 -16.09 5.60 2.37
C PRO A 98 -15.30 4.31 2.23
N ASN A 99 -15.78 3.40 1.40
CA ASN A 99 -15.11 2.14 1.13
C ASN A 99 -13.93 2.35 0.17
N PHE A 100 -12.79 2.80 0.70
CA PHE A 100 -11.61 3.16 -0.09
C PHE A 100 -11.03 1.99 -0.89
N PHE A 101 -11.14 0.74 -0.42
CA PHE A 101 -10.71 -0.42 -1.22
C PHE A 101 -11.58 -0.63 -2.45
N ASN A 102 -12.89 -0.49 -2.32
CA ASN A 102 -13.80 -0.60 -3.46
C ASN A 102 -13.56 0.54 -4.47
N GLN A 103 -13.37 1.77 -3.97
CA GLN A 103 -13.04 2.92 -4.82
C GLN A 103 -11.67 2.75 -5.51
N ALA A 104 -10.66 2.23 -4.82
CA ALA A 104 -9.35 1.93 -5.39
C ALA A 104 -9.44 0.85 -6.48
N TRP A 105 -10.27 -0.18 -6.26
CA TRP A 105 -10.50 -1.19 -7.27
C TRP A 105 -11.16 -0.61 -8.52
N ASN A 106 -12.13 0.28 -8.35
CA ASN A 106 -12.77 0.97 -9.46
C ASN A 106 -11.77 1.89 -10.19
N ALA A 107 -10.86 2.55 -9.47
CA ALA A 107 -9.83 3.43 -10.06
C ALA A 107 -8.70 2.68 -10.78
N ARG A 108 -8.65 1.33 -10.77
CA ARG A 108 -7.60 0.55 -11.47
C ARG A 108 -7.56 0.77 -12.98
N HIS A 109 -8.66 1.27 -13.58
CA HIS A 109 -8.69 1.60 -15.00
C HIS A 109 -7.61 2.62 -15.39
N PHE A 110 -7.18 3.50 -14.47
CA PHE A 110 -6.09 4.45 -14.75
C PHE A 110 -4.78 3.77 -15.15
N LEU A 111 -4.53 2.52 -14.70
CA LEU A 111 -3.37 1.75 -15.15
C LEU A 111 -3.51 1.41 -16.62
N ALA A 112 -4.68 0.89 -17.04
CA ALA A 112 -4.97 0.52 -18.41
C ALA A 112 -4.96 1.75 -19.34
N ASP A 113 -5.54 2.87 -18.90
CA ASP A 113 -5.55 4.14 -19.63
C ASP A 113 -4.11 4.62 -19.87
N LYS A 114 -3.25 4.56 -18.84
CA LYS A 114 -1.85 4.94 -18.96
C LYS A 114 -1.03 3.96 -19.77
N TYR A 115 -1.34 2.67 -19.70
CA TYR A 115 -0.67 1.62 -20.46
C TYR A 115 -1.07 1.66 -21.95
N GLY A 116 -2.27 2.16 -22.26
CA GLY A 116 -2.82 2.21 -23.61
C GLY A 116 -3.42 0.90 -24.11
N LYS A 117 -3.57 -0.09 -23.23
CA LYS A 117 -4.16 -1.41 -23.52
C LYS A 117 -4.93 -1.92 -22.29
N PRO A 118 -5.92 -2.79 -22.44
CA PRO A 118 -6.54 -3.48 -21.31
C PRO A 118 -5.50 -4.25 -20.48
N ILE A 119 -5.66 -4.21 -19.17
CA ILE A 119 -4.87 -5.00 -18.23
C ILE A 119 -5.82 -6.00 -17.56
N ASP A 120 -5.46 -7.29 -17.60
CA ASP A 120 -6.21 -8.32 -16.90
C ASP A 120 -6.19 -8.08 -15.40
N ASP A 121 -7.35 -8.16 -14.75
CA ASP A 121 -7.52 -7.91 -13.32
C ASP A 121 -6.62 -8.79 -12.44
N SER A 122 -6.28 -10.00 -12.91
CA SER A 122 -5.34 -10.89 -12.20
C SER A 122 -3.89 -10.38 -12.14
N ASN A 123 -3.56 -9.35 -12.91
CA ASN A 123 -2.26 -8.69 -12.87
C ASN A 123 -2.22 -7.52 -11.88
N ILE A 124 -3.36 -7.10 -11.32
CA ILE A 124 -3.51 -5.89 -10.52
C ILE A 124 -3.69 -6.27 -9.05
N SER A 125 -3.07 -5.50 -8.17
CA SER A 125 -3.30 -5.55 -6.74
C SER A 125 -3.51 -4.18 -6.15
N LEU A 126 -4.23 -4.16 -5.05
CA LEU A 126 -4.27 -3.04 -4.11
C LEU A 126 -3.41 -3.37 -2.91
N ALA A 127 -2.67 -2.40 -2.38
CA ALA A 127 -1.88 -2.57 -1.17
C ALA A 127 -1.90 -1.30 -0.32
N ILE A 128 -1.91 -1.46 1.00
CA ILE A 128 -1.75 -0.39 1.96
C ILE A 128 -0.83 -0.85 3.09
N ASN A 129 0.21 -0.07 3.35
CA ASN A 129 1.21 -0.39 4.35
C ASN A 129 0.71 -0.11 5.77
N SER A 130 1.26 -0.85 6.73
CA SER A 130 1.07 -0.58 8.16
C SER A 130 1.57 0.81 8.56
N GLN A 131 1.27 1.24 9.77
CA GLN A 131 1.84 2.46 10.37
C GLN A 131 3.37 2.46 10.36
N TYR A 132 3.99 1.29 10.41
CA TYR A 132 5.45 1.10 10.51
C TYR A 132 6.12 0.85 9.16
N GLY A 133 5.34 0.52 8.13
CA GLY A 133 5.82 0.27 6.77
C GLY A 133 5.66 1.46 5.82
N ARG A 134 4.89 2.49 6.20
CA ARG A 134 4.64 3.67 5.37
C ARG A 134 5.65 4.80 5.60
N SER A 135 5.86 5.63 4.59
CA SER A 135 6.67 6.85 4.64
C SER A 135 5.84 8.14 4.74
N GLN A 136 4.53 8.07 4.47
CA GLN A 136 3.63 9.21 4.39
C GLN A 136 2.51 9.13 5.43
N ASN A 137 2.19 10.27 6.07
CA ASN A 137 1.12 10.41 7.05
C ASN A 137 -0.20 10.87 6.40
N GLN A 138 -0.53 10.26 5.28
CA GLN A 138 -1.83 10.30 4.62
C GLN A 138 -2.11 8.87 4.15
N LEU A 139 -3.28 8.35 4.46
CA LEU A 139 -3.72 7.05 4.00
C LEU A 139 -3.64 7.00 2.48
N HIS A 140 -2.99 6.00 1.95
CA HIS A 140 -2.85 5.80 0.51
C HIS A 140 -2.88 4.30 0.19
N ILE A 141 -3.75 3.94 -0.73
CA ILE A 141 -3.85 2.60 -1.28
C ILE A 141 -3.12 2.61 -2.61
N HIS A 142 -2.06 1.82 -2.72
CA HIS A 142 -1.32 1.61 -3.95
C HIS A 142 -2.12 0.73 -4.89
N ILE A 143 -2.32 1.19 -6.12
CA ILE A 143 -2.94 0.46 -7.21
C ILE A 143 -1.82 0.16 -8.21
N SER A 144 -1.38 -1.09 -8.31
CA SER A 144 -0.21 -1.46 -9.10
C SER A 144 -0.29 -2.90 -9.58
N CYS A 145 0.71 -3.31 -10.37
CA CYS A 145 0.85 -4.67 -10.83
C CYS A 145 1.35 -5.60 -9.71
N LEU A 146 0.94 -6.87 -9.75
CA LEU A 146 1.50 -7.91 -8.91
C LEU A 146 2.91 -8.30 -9.38
N LEU A 147 3.78 -8.64 -8.42
CA LEU A 147 5.01 -9.39 -8.72
C LEU A 147 4.65 -10.74 -9.37
N PRO A 148 5.32 -11.15 -10.46
CA PRO A 148 5.00 -12.40 -11.16
C PRO A 148 5.02 -13.64 -10.26
N GLN A 149 5.99 -13.77 -9.35
CA GLN A 149 6.06 -14.87 -8.40
C GLN A 149 4.89 -14.85 -7.41
N VAL A 150 4.50 -13.68 -6.92
CA VAL A 150 3.35 -13.52 -6.00
C VAL A 150 2.06 -13.90 -6.73
N LYS A 151 1.87 -13.42 -7.95
CA LYS A 151 0.72 -13.82 -8.80
C LYS A 151 0.62 -15.33 -8.92
N THR A 152 1.73 -16.02 -9.20
CA THR A 152 1.75 -17.49 -9.33
C THR A 152 1.35 -18.17 -8.02
N THR A 153 1.89 -17.73 -6.88
CA THR A 153 1.55 -18.26 -5.56
C THR A 153 0.08 -18.03 -5.24
N LEU A 154 -0.44 -16.81 -5.41
CA LEU A 154 -1.82 -16.49 -5.10
C LEU A 154 -2.83 -17.16 -6.05
N ALA A 155 -2.48 -17.42 -7.30
CA ALA A 155 -3.33 -18.19 -8.21
C ALA A 155 -3.50 -19.65 -7.74
N ARG A 156 -2.45 -20.25 -7.15
CA ARG A 156 -2.49 -21.61 -6.63
C ARG A 156 -3.18 -21.67 -5.27
N GLU A 157 -2.76 -20.86 -4.33
CA GLU A 157 -3.20 -20.89 -2.92
C GLU A 157 -4.56 -20.21 -2.73
N GLY A 158 -4.78 -19.07 -3.39
CA GLY A 158 -5.99 -18.27 -3.22
C GLY A 158 -7.28 -19.00 -3.59
N ALA A 159 -7.22 -19.91 -4.58
CA ALA A 159 -8.36 -20.73 -4.96
C ALA A 159 -8.82 -21.68 -3.83
N GLN A 160 -7.92 -22.06 -2.91
CA GLN A 160 -8.17 -22.96 -1.79
C GLN A 160 -8.60 -22.25 -0.52
N MET A 161 -8.45 -20.91 -0.46
CA MET A 161 -8.85 -20.14 0.70
C MET A 161 -10.37 -20.12 0.89
N GLY A 162 -10.79 -20.06 2.15
CA GLY A 162 -12.20 -19.88 2.53
C GLY A 162 -12.57 -18.42 2.76
N TYR A 163 -13.79 -18.20 3.26
CA TYR A 163 -14.32 -16.88 3.63
C TYR A 163 -14.00 -16.47 5.08
N ASN A 164 -13.22 -17.27 5.80
CA ASN A 164 -12.68 -16.92 7.12
C ASN A 164 -11.19 -16.61 7.01
N TRP A 165 -10.68 -15.73 7.87
CA TRP A 165 -9.26 -15.45 7.94
C TRP A 165 -8.49 -16.70 8.38
N GLN A 166 -7.46 -17.05 7.63
CA GLN A 166 -6.54 -18.13 7.92
C GLN A 166 -5.16 -17.80 7.33
N GLU A 167 -4.12 -18.40 7.86
CA GLU A 167 -2.77 -18.21 7.35
C GLU A 167 -2.67 -18.76 5.92
N LEU A 168 -2.06 -17.96 5.03
CA LEU A 168 -1.72 -18.42 3.68
C LEU A 168 -0.64 -19.50 3.81
N PRO A 169 -0.82 -20.70 3.20
CA PRO A 169 0.11 -21.81 3.38
C PRO A 169 1.56 -21.48 3.00
N GLU A 170 1.75 -20.69 1.95
CA GLU A 170 3.06 -20.26 1.49
C GLU A 170 3.31 -18.79 1.84
N LYS A 171 4.50 -18.51 2.37
CA LYS A 171 4.94 -17.14 2.66
C LYS A 171 5.12 -16.35 1.36
N LEU A 172 4.68 -15.09 1.37
CA LEU A 172 4.99 -14.17 0.29
C LEU A 172 6.26 -13.39 0.67
N LEU A 173 7.30 -13.50 -0.16
CA LEU A 173 8.60 -12.82 0.02
C LEU A 173 9.23 -13.03 1.42
N GLY A 174 8.97 -14.19 2.01
CA GLY A 174 9.46 -14.56 3.35
C GLY A 174 8.56 -14.14 4.51
N HIS A 175 7.50 -13.37 4.27
CA HIS A 175 6.56 -12.91 5.29
C HIS A 175 5.29 -13.76 5.32
N THR A 176 4.72 -13.93 6.52
CA THR A 176 3.44 -14.60 6.74
C THR A 176 2.30 -13.64 6.44
N TYR A 177 1.29 -14.13 5.73
CA TYR A 177 0.06 -13.42 5.45
C TYR A 177 -1.15 -14.21 5.94
N LEU A 178 -2.10 -13.53 6.55
CA LEU A 178 -3.47 -14.00 6.69
C LEU A 178 -4.20 -13.72 5.37
N ALA A 179 -5.07 -14.62 4.97
CA ALA A 179 -5.86 -14.50 3.75
C ALA A 179 -7.29 -14.97 3.96
N ARG A 180 -8.23 -14.34 3.26
CA ARG A 180 -9.62 -14.80 3.14
C ARG A 180 -10.23 -14.36 1.82
N LYS A 181 -11.17 -15.14 1.31
CA LYS A 181 -12.04 -14.68 0.21
C LYS A 181 -13.05 -13.65 0.70
N VAL A 182 -13.43 -12.77 -0.18
CA VAL A 182 -14.52 -11.82 0.01
C VAL A 182 -15.27 -11.66 -1.30
N THR A 183 -16.61 -11.72 -1.24
CA THR A 183 -17.42 -11.41 -2.41
C THR A 183 -17.45 -9.90 -2.66
N PRO A 184 -17.70 -9.46 -3.92
CA PRO A 184 -17.92 -8.04 -4.20
C PRO A 184 -19.03 -7.42 -3.35
N ALA A 185 -20.10 -8.18 -3.07
CA ALA A 185 -21.20 -7.72 -2.23
C ALA A 185 -20.76 -7.49 -0.78
N GLU A 186 -20.04 -8.44 -0.17
CA GLU A 186 -19.52 -8.30 1.19
C GLU A 186 -18.50 -7.16 1.28
N LEU A 187 -17.60 -7.04 0.30
CA LEU A 187 -16.64 -5.95 0.24
C LEU A 187 -17.34 -4.59 0.19
N ASN A 188 -18.40 -4.48 -0.65
CA ASN A 188 -19.17 -3.24 -0.78
C ASN A 188 -19.92 -2.87 0.52
N GLU A 189 -20.51 -3.86 1.17
CA GLU A 189 -21.29 -3.66 2.40
C GLU A 189 -20.41 -3.33 3.61
N LYS A 190 -19.36 -4.12 3.84
CA LYS A 190 -18.55 -4.03 5.06
C LYS A 190 -17.29 -3.17 4.91
N GLY A 191 -16.67 -3.18 3.73
CA GLY A 191 -15.36 -2.58 3.51
C GLY A 191 -14.20 -3.40 4.10
N ALA A 192 -13.04 -3.37 3.44
CA ALA A 192 -11.90 -4.22 3.77
C ALA A 192 -11.36 -4.00 5.20
N PHE A 193 -11.31 -2.73 5.66
CA PHE A 193 -10.80 -2.40 6.99
C PHE A 193 -11.66 -3.00 8.10
N ARG A 194 -12.99 -2.91 8.00
CA ARG A 194 -13.91 -3.50 8.97
C ARG A 194 -13.91 -5.03 8.92
N ILE A 195 -13.75 -5.61 7.73
CA ILE A 195 -13.59 -7.07 7.57
C ILE A 195 -12.34 -7.56 8.30
N LEU A 196 -11.23 -6.81 8.26
CA LEU A 196 -10.02 -7.13 9.03
C LEU A 196 -10.28 -6.97 10.53
N ALA A 197 -10.76 -5.81 10.95
CA ALA A 197 -10.97 -5.47 12.37
C ALA A 197 -11.93 -6.45 13.09
N GLN A 198 -12.97 -6.91 12.40
CA GLN A 198 -13.98 -7.82 12.96
C GLN A 198 -13.60 -9.29 12.85
N GLY A 199 -12.74 -9.64 11.89
CA GLY A 199 -12.47 -11.04 11.57
C GLY A 199 -11.14 -11.59 12.11
N VAL A 200 -10.19 -10.72 12.48
CA VAL A 200 -8.90 -11.12 13.05
C VAL A 200 -8.86 -10.74 14.53
N PRO A 201 -8.52 -11.68 15.43
CA PRO A 201 -8.48 -11.41 16.87
C PRO A 201 -7.65 -10.19 17.23
N ASP A 202 -8.21 -9.27 18.03
CA ASP A 202 -7.61 -8.02 18.50
C ASP A 202 -7.16 -7.04 17.39
N ALA A 203 -7.50 -7.27 16.13
CA ALA A 203 -7.09 -6.37 15.05
C ALA A 203 -7.69 -4.96 15.22
N ASP A 204 -8.94 -4.87 15.71
CA ASP A 204 -9.61 -3.60 16.04
C ASP A 204 -8.80 -2.69 16.97
N LYS A 205 -8.04 -3.29 17.91
CA LYS A 205 -7.22 -2.58 18.90
C LYS A 205 -5.84 -2.19 18.36
N LYS A 206 -5.40 -2.80 17.26
CA LYS A 206 -4.04 -2.65 16.72
C LYS A 206 -4.00 -2.54 15.20
N MET A 207 -5.02 -1.93 14.59
CA MET A 207 -5.11 -1.76 13.13
C MET A 207 -3.81 -1.23 12.50
N GLY A 208 -3.11 -0.30 13.17
CA GLY A 208 -1.84 0.24 12.69
C GLY A 208 -0.70 -0.77 12.56
N HIS A 209 -0.80 -1.96 13.17
CA HIS A 209 0.18 -3.02 13.03
C HIS A 209 0.00 -3.82 11.73
N PHE A 210 -1.16 -3.69 11.08
CA PHE A 210 -1.46 -4.44 9.86
C PHE A 210 -1.20 -3.62 8.61
N GLY A 211 -0.61 -4.27 7.59
CA GLY A 211 -0.74 -3.91 6.20
C GLY A 211 -1.78 -4.80 5.55
N MET A 212 -2.46 -4.32 4.52
CA MET A 212 -3.47 -5.07 3.78
C MET A 212 -3.21 -5.05 2.29
N ALA A 213 -3.62 -6.10 1.61
CA ALA A 213 -3.68 -6.12 0.16
C ALA A 213 -4.96 -6.80 -0.34
N MET A 214 -5.29 -6.59 -1.61
CA MET A 214 -6.41 -7.21 -2.29
C MET A 214 -6.04 -7.55 -3.71
N VAL A 215 -6.41 -8.75 -4.14
CA VAL A 215 -6.27 -9.21 -5.52
C VAL A 215 -7.59 -9.83 -6.00
N SER A 216 -7.83 -9.84 -7.30
CA SER A 216 -8.96 -10.55 -7.87
C SER A 216 -8.68 -12.04 -7.98
N LEU A 217 -9.71 -12.85 -7.82
CA LEU A 217 -9.69 -14.29 -8.05
C LEU A 217 -10.50 -14.67 -9.29
N PRO A 218 -10.19 -15.80 -9.94
CA PRO A 218 -11.08 -16.38 -10.93
C PRO A 218 -12.48 -16.60 -10.31
N GLY A 219 -13.53 -16.25 -11.06
CA GLY A 219 -14.91 -16.37 -10.57
C GLY A 219 -15.49 -15.09 -9.97
N GLY A 220 -14.71 -14.02 -9.86
CA GLY A 220 -15.20 -12.68 -9.49
C GLY A 220 -15.12 -12.33 -8.03
N ASP A 221 -14.70 -13.24 -7.16
CA ASP A 221 -14.36 -12.93 -5.76
C ASP A 221 -13.00 -12.23 -5.68
N PHE A 222 -12.73 -11.64 -4.52
CA PHE A 222 -11.42 -11.11 -4.16
C PHE A 222 -10.76 -11.95 -3.09
N LEU A 223 -9.44 -11.90 -3.03
CA LEU A 223 -8.64 -12.36 -1.90
C LEU A 223 -8.14 -11.14 -1.13
N LEU A 224 -8.61 -10.98 0.11
CA LEU A 224 -8.01 -10.05 1.05
C LEU A 224 -6.81 -10.72 1.72
N LEU A 225 -5.73 -9.99 1.81
CA LEU A 225 -4.49 -10.36 2.47
C LEU A 225 -4.24 -9.37 3.61
N ALA A 226 -3.70 -9.85 4.72
CA ALA A 226 -3.24 -9.01 5.81
C ALA A 226 -1.93 -9.56 6.38
N SER A 227 -0.93 -8.69 6.55
CA SER A 227 0.32 -9.01 7.23
C SER A 227 0.39 -8.22 8.52
N GLU A 228 0.72 -8.87 9.62
CA GLU A 228 0.94 -8.20 10.90
C GLU A 228 2.42 -7.92 11.12
N ARG A 229 2.73 -6.76 11.67
CA ARG A 229 4.08 -6.37 12.03
C ARG A 229 4.69 -7.37 13.04
N ASP A 230 5.89 -7.87 12.71
CA ASP A 230 6.68 -8.76 13.56
C ASP A 230 8.16 -8.36 13.52
N LEU A 231 8.63 -7.68 14.56
CA LEU A 231 10.00 -7.18 14.64
C LEU A 231 11.04 -8.30 14.67
N LEU A 232 10.72 -9.46 15.27
CA LEU A 232 11.64 -10.59 15.33
C LEU A 232 11.86 -11.21 13.95
N LYS A 233 10.88 -11.07 13.06
CA LYS A 233 10.96 -11.53 11.67
C LYS A 233 11.29 -10.40 10.69
N LEU A 234 11.68 -9.21 11.18
CA LEU A 234 11.97 -8.02 10.39
C LEU A 234 10.83 -7.62 9.46
N ASN A 235 9.59 -7.94 9.84
CA ASN A 235 8.40 -7.61 9.10
C ASN A 235 7.76 -6.33 9.63
N ASN A 236 7.75 -5.26 8.83
CA ASN A 236 7.06 -4.01 9.12
C ASN A 236 5.62 -4.00 8.60
N ALA A 237 5.13 -5.10 8.06
CA ALA A 237 3.84 -5.20 7.37
C ALA A 237 3.68 -4.16 6.24
N SER A 238 4.71 -4.09 5.40
CA SER A 238 4.73 -3.26 4.19
C SER A 238 4.21 -4.07 3.02
N THR A 239 2.88 -4.17 2.89
CA THR A 239 2.24 -5.04 1.90
C THR A 239 2.41 -4.59 0.45
N GLU A 240 2.90 -3.38 0.22
CA GLU A 240 3.35 -2.92 -1.10
C GLU A 240 4.50 -3.80 -1.65
N GLU A 241 5.19 -4.56 -0.80
CA GLU A 241 6.23 -5.50 -1.21
C GLU A 241 5.77 -6.54 -2.24
N ILE A 242 4.46 -6.87 -2.27
CA ILE A 242 3.90 -7.83 -3.23
C ILE A 242 3.71 -7.22 -4.63
N GLN A 243 3.93 -5.92 -4.79
CA GLN A 243 3.72 -5.18 -6.03
C GLN A 243 5.02 -5.01 -6.81
N ASP A 244 4.88 -4.97 -8.14
CA ASP A 244 5.97 -4.68 -9.06
C ASP A 244 5.74 -3.31 -9.69
N HIS A 245 6.55 -2.34 -9.28
CA HIS A 245 6.49 -0.99 -9.82
C HIS A 245 6.89 -0.90 -11.30
N SER A 246 7.60 -1.90 -11.82
CA SER A 246 7.94 -1.97 -13.25
C SER A 246 6.84 -2.59 -14.10
N CYS A 247 5.88 -3.26 -13.46
CA CYS A 247 4.83 -4.04 -14.11
C CYS A 247 5.37 -5.11 -15.09
N ALA A 248 6.43 -5.84 -14.69
CA ALA A 248 7.05 -6.87 -15.53
C ALA A 248 6.12 -8.04 -15.89
N VAL A 249 4.95 -8.13 -15.20
CA VAL A 249 3.89 -9.09 -15.54
C VAL A 249 3.17 -8.75 -16.85
N LEU A 250 3.33 -7.52 -17.35
CA LEU A 250 2.83 -7.04 -18.63
C LEU A 250 3.93 -7.09 -19.70
N ASP A 251 3.53 -7.04 -20.97
CA ASP A 251 4.48 -6.76 -22.06
C ASP A 251 5.21 -5.44 -21.80
N PRO A 252 6.37 -5.19 -22.47
CA PRO A 252 7.20 -4.01 -22.20
C PRO A 252 6.35 -2.75 -22.06
N VAL A 253 6.36 -2.17 -20.85
CA VAL A 253 5.60 -0.97 -20.53
C VAL A 253 6.31 0.21 -21.17
N PRO A 254 5.64 1.12 -21.91
CA PRO A 254 6.26 2.34 -22.42
C PRO A 254 6.83 3.17 -21.24
N ARG A 255 8.08 3.56 -21.37
CA ARG A 255 8.77 4.40 -20.37
C ARG A 255 8.28 5.83 -20.40
#